data_e11048db1ee6aa92e14d5665b1202d98
#
_entry.id   e11048db1ee6aa92e14d5665b1202d98
#
_cell.length_a   1.000
_cell.length_b   1.000
_cell.length_c   1.000
_cell.angle_alpha   90.00
_cell.angle_beta   90.00
_cell.angle_gamma   90.00
#
_symmetry.space_group_name_H-M   'P 1'
#
loop_
_entity.id
_entity.type
_entity.pdbx_description
1 polymer ?
#
loop_
_entity_poly.entity_id
_entity_poly.type
_entity_poly.pdbx_seq_one_letter_code
_entity_poly.pdbx_strand_id
1 'polypeptide(L)'
;MHFRKRHQTDSEILKYISGHIDKDINRLLNAESLPMGGCDVPDFDKFGVYESLAQRIGRSERRNVWTVCKWACAIALVLLNVGYLAYQNIDLSKPVYKEVCSLKGERLVVLLEDGTRVWLNADSKLVYPEQFAKDKREVSLVGEAYFEVKKDISKPFMVQADEMNICVTGTSFNVSGYPTDSVVTTTLDEGGIVISYPYAEKSGTYQMAPGQTAIYEKGSRLCKVMKNEYYKDASVWKENKLIFRNAPLEEVLTTLSRQFDVSFDIRSEKIAAFTYNFTCKLNNLSGIFEMMSAITPIKFNEISENVYAVKEK
;
A
#
# COMPACT_ATOMS: atom_id res chain seq x y z
N MET A 1 -6.36 33.19 -27.89
CA MET A 1 -7.20 34.36 -28.20
C MET A 1 -6.51 35.72 -27.95
N HIS A 2 -5.27 35.77 -27.45
CA HIS A 2 -4.54 37.02 -27.17
C HIS A 2 -3.61 37.53 -28.32
N PHE A 3 -3.26 36.69 -29.30
CA PHE A 3 -2.35 37.05 -30.38
C PHE A 3 -2.98 37.89 -31.52
N ARG A 4 -4.30 37.82 -31.68
CA ARG A 4 -5.01 38.57 -32.74
C ARG A 4 -5.24 40.05 -32.41
N LYS A 5 -5.24 40.44 -31.12
CA LYS A 5 -5.43 41.86 -30.72
C LYS A 5 -4.19 42.73 -30.86
N ARG A 6 -2.97 42.18 -30.82
CA ARG A 6 -1.72 42.96 -30.92
C ARG A 6 -1.45 43.46 -32.35
N HIS A 7 -1.73 42.62 -33.35
CA HIS A 7 -1.55 43.04 -34.76
C HIS A 7 -2.50 44.13 -35.23
N GLN A 8 -3.67 44.28 -34.63
CA GLN A 8 -4.63 45.31 -34.98
C GLN A 8 -4.23 46.68 -34.41
N THR A 9 -3.62 46.67 -33.20
CA THR A 9 -3.13 47.90 -32.54
C THR A 9 -1.92 48.50 -33.26
N ASP A 10 -1.00 47.67 -33.74
CA ASP A 10 0.21 48.14 -34.45
C ASP A 10 -0.12 48.72 -35.81
N SER A 11 -1.10 48.17 -36.52
CA SER A 11 -1.62 48.71 -37.80
C SER A 11 -2.34 50.05 -37.61
N GLU A 12 -3.07 50.25 -36.52
CA GLU A 12 -3.75 51.51 -36.19
C GLU A 12 -2.77 52.58 -35.73
N ILE A 13 -1.74 52.24 -34.99
CA ILE A 13 -0.66 53.15 -34.57
C ILE A 13 0.14 53.62 -35.78
N LEU A 14 0.49 52.74 -36.70
CA LEU A 14 1.18 53.05 -37.91
C LEU A 14 0.36 54.02 -38.84
N LYS A 15 -0.97 53.77 -38.93
CA LYS A 15 -1.90 54.61 -39.62
C LYS A 15 -2.03 56.02 -39.01
N TYR A 16 -2.05 56.10 -37.68
CA TYR A 16 -2.11 57.33 -36.90
C TYR A 16 -0.83 58.16 -37.08
N ILE A 17 0.34 57.55 -37.01
CA ILE A 17 1.65 58.18 -37.17
C ILE A 17 1.82 58.65 -38.59
N SER A 18 1.49 57.86 -39.63
CA SER A 18 1.58 58.28 -41.03
C SER A 18 0.67 59.48 -41.36
N GLY A 19 -0.57 59.46 -40.82
CA GLY A 19 -1.51 60.54 -41.00
C GLY A 19 -1.12 61.89 -40.35
N HIS A 20 -0.37 61.80 -39.21
CA HIS A 20 0.13 63.01 -38.53
C HIS A 20 1.41 63.56 -39.20
N ILE A 21 2.31 62.66 -39.60
CA ILE A 21 3.53 63.08 -40.34
C ILE A 21 3.17 63.72 -41.67
N ASP A 22 2.21 63.17 -42.43
CA ASP A 22 1.76 63.80 -43.69
C ASP A 22 1.09 65.17 -43.48
N LYS A 23 0.39 65.35 -42.35
CA LYS A 23 -0.22 66.65 -42.02
C LYS A 23 0.82 67.74 -41.68
N ASP A 24 1.85 67.35 -40.91
CA ASP A 24 2.90 68.26 -40.50
C ASP A 24 3.86 68.58 -41.67
N ILE A 25 4.15 67.66 -42.56
CA ILE A 25 4.92 67.87 -43.79
C ILE A 25 4.14 68.75 -44.73
N ASN A 26 2.85 68.57 -44.94
CA ASN A 26 2.03 69.38 -45.75
C ASN A 26 1.86 70.83 -45.20
N ARG A 27 1.86 70.99 -43.86
CA ARG A 27 1.91 72.29 -43.19
C ARG A 27 3.24 73.06 -43.46
N LEU A 28 4.36 72.34 -43.43
CA LEU A 28 5.69 72.87 -43.70
C LEU A 28 5.88 73.22 -45.19
N LEU A 29 5.30 72.47 -46.10
CA LEU A 29 5.37 72.69 -47.54
C LEU A 29 4.46 73.81 -47.98
N ASN A 30 3.38 74.15 -47.27
CA ASN A 30 2.43 75.20 -47.59
C ASN A 30 2.72 76.55 -46.86
N ALA A 31 3.81 76.62 -46.08
CA ALA A 31 4.26 77.90 -45.54
C ALA A 31 4.95 78.68 -46.63
N GLU A 32 4.15 79.42 -47.35
CA GLU A 32 4.64 80.47 -48.33
C GLU A 32 5.49 81.53 -47.63
N SER A 33 6.64 81.78 -48.26
CA SER A 33 7.54 82.87 -48.04
C SER A 33 8.81 82.64 -47.24
N LEU A 34 9.76 82.02 -47.91
CA LEU A 34 11.19 82.39 -47.77
C LEU A 34 11.84 82.28 -49.12
N PRO A 35 12.63 83.28 -49.52
CA PRO A 35 13.32 83.29 -50.83
C PRO A 35 14.52 82.37 -50.74
N MET A 36 14.43 81.21 -51.32
CA MET A 36 15.51 80.25 -51.40
C MET A 36 16.27 80.35 -52.67
N GLY A 37 17.49 80.84 -52.59
CA GLY A 37 18.48 80.57 -53.60
C GLY A 37 18.72 79.06 -53.72
N GLY A 38 18.88 78.63 -55.00
CA GLY A 38 18.91 77.22 -55.40
C GLY A 38 19.83 76.35 -54.55
N CYS A 39 19.22 75.42 -53.93
CA CYS A 39 19.82 74.19 -53.45
C CYS A 39 18.97 73.02 -54.00
N ASP A 40 19.59 72.23 -54.89
CA ASP A 40 19.01 70.94 -55.27
C ASP A 40 18.84 70.08 -54.02
N VAL A 41 17.60 69.97 -53.62
CA VAL A 41 17.24 68.99 -52.54
C VAL A 41 17.15 67.61 -53.22
N PRO A 42 17.98 66.66 -52.87
CA PRO A 42 17.89 65.35 -53.47
C PRO A 42 16.49 64.76 -53.17
N ASP A 43 15.88 64.21 -54.23
CA ASP A 43 14.58 63.53 -54.14
C ASP A 43 14.61 62.46 -53.07
N PHE A 44 13.90 62.70 -51.96
CA PHE A 44 13.88 61.78 -50.81
C PHE A 44 12.96 60.61 -51.13
N ASP A 45 13.56 59.46 -51.49
CA ASP A 45 12.86 58.23 -51.78
C ASP A 45 12.20 57.66 -50.51
N LYS A 46 11.00 58.16 -50.21
CA LYS A 46 10.16 57.72 -49.08
C LYS A 46 9.84 56.25 -49.18
N PHE A 47 9.63 55.72 -50.38
CA PHE A 47 9.28 54.31 -50.59
C PHE A 47 10.45 53.39 -50.29
N GLY A 48 11.65 53.68 -50.68
CA GLY A 48 12.84 52.86 -50.37
C GLY A 48 13.17 52.79 -48.89
N VAL A 49 12.95 53.91 -48.17
CA VAL A 49 13.12 53.92 -46.70
C VAL A 49 12.05 53.07 -46.01
N TYR A 50 10.79 53.13 -46.40
CA TYR A 50 9.71 52.32 -45.88
C TYR A 50 9.93 50.83 -46.16
N GLU A 51 10.32 50.45 -47.36
CA GLU A 51 10.62 49.02 -47.66
C GLU A 51 11.81 48.50 -46.86
N SER A 52 12.86 49.29 -46.70
CA SER A 52 14.03 48.89 -45.93
C SER A 52 13.73 48.71 -44.43
N LEU A 53 12.88 49.58 -43.86
CA LEU A 53 12.40 49.42 -42.44
C LEU A 53 11.47 48.25 -42.27
N ALA A 54 10.51 48.05 -43.18
CA ALA A 54 9.59 46.93 -43.15
C ALA A 54 10.33 45.56 -43.25
N GLN A 55 11.36 45.49 -44.11
CA GLN A 55 12.20 44.29 -44.22
C GLN A 55 13.05 44.01 -42.95
N ARG A 56 13.54 45.08 -42.29
CA ARG A 56 14.28 44.92 -41.02
C ARG A 56 13.40 44.47 -39.86
N ILE A 57 12.20 45.02 -39.75
CA ILE A 57 11.23 44.63 -38.71
C ILE A 57 10.77 43.18 -38.93
N GLY A 58 10.38 42.81 -40.15
CA GLY A 58 9.94 41.48 -40.49
C GLY A 58 11.04 40.39 -40.31
N ARG A 59 12.32 40.75 -40.51
CA ARG A 59 13.45 39.84 -40.24
C ARG A 59 13.71 39.64 -38.74
N SER A 60 13.55 40.66 -37.93
CA SER A 60 13.76 40.58 -36.48
C SER A 60 12.71 39.71 -35.82
N GLU A 61 11.44 39.86 -36.15
CA GLU A 61 10.35 39.03 -35.58
C GLU A 61 10.47 37.56 -36.00
N ARG A 62 10.79 37.26 -37.25
CA ARG A 62 10.97 35.86 -37.69
C ARG A 62 12.14 35.16 -37.00
N ARG A 63 13.21 35.87 -36.70
CA ARG A 63 14.35 35.27 -35.93
C ARG A 63 13.95 34.94 -34.49
N ASN A 64 13.17 35.85 -33.85
CA ASN A 64 12.73 35.59 -32.46
C ASN A 64 11.74 34.43 -32.38
N VAL A 65 10.78 34.35 -33.30
CA VAL A 65 9.84 33.22 -33.37
C VAL A 65 10.59 31.90 -33.61
N TRP A 66 11.58 31.88 -34.49
CA TRP A 66 12.35 30.68 -34.78
C TRP A 66 13.19 30.21 -33.59
N THR A 67 13.76 31.10 -32.81
CA THR A 67 14.49 30.77 -31.56
C THR A 67 13.56 30.26 -30.49
N VAL A 68 12.37 30.87 -30.31
CA VAL A 68 11.35 30.37 -29.36
C VAL A 68 10.88 28.96 -29.74
N CYS A 69 10.62 28.72 -31.04
CA CYS A 69 10.24 27.38 -31.52
C CYS A 69 11.34 26.33 -31.25
N LYS A 70 12.62 26.66 -31.47
CA LYS A 70 13.74 25.75 -31.16
C LYS A 70 13.81 25.39 -29.69
N TRP A 71 13.66 26.36 -28.79
CA TRP A 71 13.66 26.11 -27.36
C TRP A 71 12.43 25.32 -26.92
N ALA A 72 11.26 25.59 -27.49
CA ALA A 72 10.03 24.82 -27.21
C ALA A 72 10.18 23.37 -27.66
N CYS A 73 10.76 23.09 -28.82
CA CYS A 73 11.04 21.73 -29.30
C CYS A 73 12.06 21.02 -28.38
N ALA A 74 13.12 21.71 -27.94
CA ALA A 74 14.11 21.15 -27.04
C ALA A 74 13.49 20.76 -25.67
N ILE A 75 12.66 21.65 -25.12
CA ILE A 75 11.95 21.38 -23.86
C ILE A 75 10.98 20.20 -24.04
N ALA A 76 10.24 20.17 -25.16
CA ALA A 76 9.34 19.05 -25.44
C ALA A 76 10.08 17.71 -25.54
N LEU A 77 11.25 17.68 -26.17
CA LEU A 77 12.10 16.48 -26.26
C LEU A 77 12.61 16.05 -24.87
N VAL A 78 13.01 16.98 -24.03
CA VAL A 78 13.42 16.68 -22.64
C VAL A 78 12.25 16.10 -21.83
N LEU A 79 11.06 16.72 -21.93
CA LEU A 79 9.87 16.23 -21.24
C LEU A 79 9.45 14.84 -21.73
N LEU A 80 9.54 14.58 -23.04
CA LEU A 80 9.26 13.27 -23.62
C LEU A 80 10.27 12.22 -23.12
N ASN A 81 11.56 12.56 -23.05
CA ASN A 81 12.59 11.66 -22.51
C ASN A 81 12.37 11.38 -21.00
N VAL A 82 12.08 12.42 -20.20
CA VAL A 82 11.76 12.24 -18.77
C VAL A 82 10.51 11.41 -18.60
N GLY A 83 9.47 11.67 -19.39
CA GLY A 83 8.24 10.88 -19.39
C GLY A 83 8.47 9.42 -19.80
N TYR A 84 9.30 9.18 -20.82
CA TYR A 84 9.67 7.83 -21.25
C TYR A 84 10.49 7.08 -20.21
N LEU A 85 11.46 7.73 -19.54
CA LEU A 85 12.23 7.14 -18.46
C LEU A 85 11.35 6.86 -17.23
N ALA A 86 10.43 7.76 -16.90
CA ALA A 86 9.44 7.53 -15.85
C ALA A 86 8.52 6.34 -16.19
N TYR A 87 8.05 6.25 -17.44
CA TYR A 87 7.23 5.14 -17.92
C TYR A 87 7.95 3.79 -17.85
N GLN A 88 9.24 3.72 -18.23
CA GLN A 88 10.05 2.50 -18.10
C GLN A 88 10.24 2.04 -16.65
N ASN A 89 10.18 2.95 -15.67
CA ASN A 89 10.31 2.64 -14.25
C ASN A 89 8.96 2.32 -13.58
N ILE A 90 7.83 2.53 -14.26
CA ILE A 90 6.51 2.09 -13.79
C ILE A 90 6.38 0.61 -14.15
N ASP A 91 6.52 -0.24 -13.14
CA ASP A 91 6.23 -1.66 -13.30
C ASP A 91 4.70 -1.83 -13.39
N LEU A 92 4.18 -1.85 -14.62
CA LEU A 92 2.75 -2.02 -14.91
C LEU A 92 2.32 -3.50 -14.89
N SER A 93 3.24 -4.41 -14.62
CA SER A 93 2.91 -5.82 -14.45
C SER A 93 2.06 -5.97 -13.18
N LYS A 94 0.83 -6.42 -13.34
CA LYS A 94 0.01 -6.80 -12.19
C LYS A 94 0.71 -7.93 -11.45
N PRO A 95 0.93 -7.82 -10.13
CA PRO A 95 1.57 -8.90 -9.39
C PRO A 95 0.74 -10.19 -9.53
N VAL A 96 1.41 -11.28 -9.88
CA VAL A 96 0.83 -12.62 -9.85
C VAL A 96 0.86 -13.08 -8.40
N TYR A 97 -0.30 -13.38 -7.84
CA TYR A 97 -0.41 -13.89 -6.48
C TYR A 97 -0.43 -15.41 -6.46
N LYS A 98 0.26 -15.99 -5.49
CA LYS A 98 0.20 -17.39 -5.11
C LYS A 98 -0.64 -17.54 -3.85
N GLU A 99 -1.39 -18.61 -3.78
CA GLU A 99 -2.20 -18.97 -2.62
C GLU A 99 -1.76 -20.36 -2.14
N VAL A 100 -1.47 -20.48 -0.85
CA VAL A 100 -1.16 -21.75 -0.18
C VAL A 100 -2.15 -21.94 0.94
N CYS A 101 -2.86 -23.08 0.92
CA CYS A 101 -3.85 -23.45 1.92
C CYS A 101 -3.38 -24.70 2.64
N SER A 102 -3.44 -24.71 3.98
CA SER A 102 -3.38 -25.90 4.81
C SER A 102 -4.81 -26.33 5.16
N LEU A 103 -5.13 -27.58 4.95
CA LEU A 103 -6.41 -28.13 5.36
C LEU A 103 -6.46 -28.33 6.90
N LYS A 104 -7.64 -28.61 7.42
CA LYS A 104 -7.75 -29.07 8.80
C LYS A 104 -6.89 -30.31 9.02
N GLY A 105 -6.21 -30.39 10.15
CA GLY A 105 -5.26 -31.45 10.46
C GLY A 105 -3.90 -31.32 9.77
N GLU A 106 -3.74 -30.43 8.80
CA GLU A 106 -2.49 -30.23 8.06
C GLU A 106 -1.73 -29.00 8.53
N ARG A 107 -0.42 -29.05 8.42
CA ARG A 107 0.49 -27.92 8.62
C ARG A 107 1.52 -27.90 7.51
N LEU A 108 1.83 -26.72 7.01
CA LEU A 108 2.74 -26.55 5.90
C LEU A 108 3.87 -25.60 6.27
N VAL A 109 4.99 -25.75 5.58
CA VAL A 109 6.10 -24.77 5.64
C VAL A 109 6.29 -24.18 4.26
N VAL A 110 6.20 -22.86 4.19
CA VAL A 110 6.35 -22.11 2.94
C VAL A 110 7.64 -21.29 3.03
N LEU A 111 8.50 -21.42 2.03
CA LEU A 111 9.68 -20.58 1.87
C LEU A 111 9.37 -19.53 0.80
N LEU A 112 9.37 -18.26 1.19
CA LEU A 112 9.13 -17.14 0.30
C LEU A 112 10.41 -16.78 -0.47
N GLU A 113 10.28 -16.00 -1.56
CA GLU A 113 11.39 -15.63 -2.45
C GLU A 113 12.50 -14.83 -1.76
N ASP A 114 12.14 -14.05 -0.71
CA ASP A 114 13.09 -13.27 0.09
C ASP A 114 13.87 -14.10 1.12
N GLY A 115 13.55 -15.39 1.26
CA GLY A 115 14.09 -16.31 2.25
C GLY A 115 13.35 -16.29 3.60
N THR A 116 12.22 -15.58 3.70
CA THR A 116 11.31 -15.66 4.85
C THR A 116 10.69 -17.04 4.89
N ARG A 117 10.66 -17.63 6.08
CA ARG A 117 10.02 -18.93 6.35
C ARG A 117 8.71 -18.72 7.08
N VAL A 118 7.65 -19.35 6.58
CA VAL A 118 6.31 -19.29 7.16
C VAL A 118 5.84 -20.70 7.48
N TRP A 119 5.57 -20.98 8.74
CA TRP A 119 4.83 -22.17 9.16
C TRP A 119 3.35 -21.81 9.15
N LEU A 120 2.56 -22.53 8.40
CA LEU A 120 1.12 -22.35 8.29
C LEU A 120 0.44 -23.45 9.11
N ASN A 121 -0.37 -23.05 10.09
CA ASN A 121 -1.10 -23.98 10.95
C ASN A 121 -2.33 -24.56 10.23
N ALA A 122 -3.00 -25.51 10.86
CA ALA A 122 -4.20 -26.16 10.33
C ALA A 122 -5.30 -25.12 10.01
N ASP A 123 -6.07 -25.37 8.94
CA ASP A 123 -7.20 -24.54 8.50
C ASP A 123 -6.79 -23.10 8.22
N SER A 124 -5.66 -22.91 7.52
CA SER A 124 -5.07 -21.58 7.28
C SER A 124 -4.69 -21.37 5.84
N LYS A 125 -4.67 -20.11 5.42
CA LYS A 125 -4.37 -19.68 4.07
C LYS A 125 -3.41 -18.50 4.06
N LEU A 126 -2.37 -18.59 3.23
CA LEU A 126 -1.39 -17.54 2.97
C LEU A 126 -1.48 -17.12 1.50
N VAL A 127 -1.68 -15.83 1.26
CA VAL A 127 -1.64 -15.23 -0.08
C VAL A 127 -0.45 -14.29 -0.16
N TYR A 128 0.39 -14.46 -1.17
CA TYR A 128 1.58 -13.66 -1.38
C TYR A 128 1.90 -13.50 -2.87
N PRO A 129 2.53 -12.40 -3.30
CA PRO A 129 2.92 -12.23 -4.69
C PRO A 129 4.08 -13.17 -5.04
N GLU A 130 4.15 -13.63 -6.29
CA GLU A 130 5.28 -14.43 -6.79
C GLU A 130 6.60 -13.68 -6.67
N GLN A 131 6.57 -12.35 -6.87
CA GLN A 131 7.68 -11.44 -6.64
C GLN A 131 7.19 -10.25 -5.82
N PHE A 132 7.92 -9.92 -4.75
CA PHE A 132 7.60 -8.77 -3.92
C PHE A 132 7.89 -7.45 -4.63
N ALA A 133 7.08 -6.42 -4.36
CA ALA A 133 7.30 -5.08 -4.85
C ALA A 133 8.70 -4.53 -4.44
N LYS A 134 9.17 -3.47 -5.08
CA LYS A 134 10.52 -2.93 -4.81
C LYS A 134 10.66 -2.33 -3.42
N ASP A 135 9.58 -1.78 -2.87
CA ASP A 135 9.52 -0.99 -1.64
C ASP A 135 8.99 -1.75 -0.43
N LYS A 136 8.26 -2.84 -0.62
CA LYS A 136 7.65 -3.63 0.46
C LYS A 136 7.49 -5.10 0.11
N ARG A 137 7.35 -5.94 1.15
CA ARG A 137 7.02 -7.37 1.08
C ARG A 137 5.67 -7.56 1.77
N GLU A 138 4.62 -7.83 1.02
CA GLU A 138 3.25 -7.87 1.55
C GLU A 138 2.64 -9.25 1.36
N VAL A 139 2.04 -9.78 2.42
CA VAL A 139 1.32 -11.05 2.43
C VAL A 139 -0.01 -10.91 3.18
N SER A 140 -0.99 -11.73 2.84
CA SER A 140 -2.28 -11.82 3.54
C SER A 140 -2.43 -13.18 4.18
N LEU A 141 -2.85 -13.21 5.44
CA LEU A 141 -3.06 -14.41 6.24
C LEU A 141 -4.53 -14.51 6.64
N VAL A 142 -5.11 -15.69 6.45
CA VAL A 142 -6.36 -16.13 7.07
C VAL A 142 -6.04 -17.38 7.87
N GLY A 143 -6.37 -17.42 9.17
CA GLY A 143 -5.97 -18.50 10.06
C GLY A 143 -4.74 -18.17 10.88
N GLU A 144 -3.87 -19.14 11.12
CA GLU A 144 -2.70 -18.99 11.98
C GLU A 144 -1.40 -19.33 11.28
N ALA A 145 -0.40 -18.49 11.47
CA ALA A 145 0.94 -18.71 10.96
C ALA A 145 2.03 -18.18 11.91
N TYR A 146 3.17 -18.86 11.89
CA TYR A 146 4.39 -18.37 12.49
C TYR A 146 5.35 -17.92 11.40
N PHE A 147 5.90 -16.73 11.56
CA PHE A 147 6.81 -16.09 10.60
C PHE A 147 8.22 -16.01 11.18
N GLU A 148 9.21 -16.43 10.40
CA GLU A 148 10.62 -16.09 10.59
C GLU A 148 11.03 -15.21 9.42
N VAL A 149 10.87 -13.90 9.59
CA VAL A 149 11.07 -12.93 8.51
C VAL A 149 12.54 -12.64 8.32
N LYS A 150 13.00 -12.78 7.09
CA LYS A 150 14.37 -12.40 6.70
C LYS A 150 14.60 -10.92 6.95
N LYS A 151 15.70 -10.61 7.65
CA LYS A 151 16.04 -9.23 8.00
C LYS A 151 16.37 -8.39 6.76
N ASP A 152 15.57 -7.35 6.55
CA ASP A 152 15.79 -6.32 5.54
C ASP A 152 15.09 -5.02 6.00
N ILE A 153 15.87 -4.05 6.44
CA ILE A 153 15.39 -2.76 6.96
C ILE A 153 14.90 -1.87 5.82
N SER A 154 15.48 -2.02 4.62
CA SER A 154 15.14 -1.20 3.46
C SER A 154 13.80 -1.57 2.83
N LYS A 155 13.32 -2.81 3.07
CA LYS A 155 12.12 -3.37 2.47
C LYS A 155 11.26 -4.05 3.55
N PRO A 156 10.38 -3.30 4.24
CA PRO A 156 9.58 -3.85 5.33
C PRO A 156 8.68 -5.00 4.85
N PHE A 157 8.43 -5.96 5.75
CA PHE A 157 7.53 -7.09 5.55
C PHE A 157 6.21 -6.80 6.26
N MET A 158 5.11 -6.92 5.53
CA MET A 158 3.77 -6.61 6.00
C MET A 158 2.89 -7.85 5.97
N VAL A 159 2.26 -8.18 7.09
CA VAL A 159 1.25 -9.22 7.19
C VAL A 159 -0.10 -8.57 7.44
N GLN A 160 -1.05 -8.79 6.55
CA GLN A 160 -2.44 -8.43 6.77
C GLN A 160 -3.18 -9.65 7.33
N ALA A 161 -3.71 -9.54 8.54
CA ALA A 161 -4.54 -10.56 9.19
C ALA A 161 -5.85 -9.92 9.63
N ASP A 162 -6.93 -10.20 8.89
CA ASP A 162 -8.21 -9.51 9.04
C ASP A 162 -8.04 -7.97 8.92
N GLU A 163 -8.49 -7.19 9.90
CA GLU A 163 -8.33 -5.74 9.95
C GLU A 163 -6.97 -5.28 10.56
N MET A 164 -6.15 -6.22 11.05
CA MET A 164 -4.84 -5.91 11.64
C MET A 164 -3.74 -5.98 10.57
N ASN A 165 -2.92 -4.92 10.51
CA ASN A 165 -1.72 -4.88 9.70
C ASN A 165 -0.48 -4.92 10.62
N ILE A 166 0.43 -5.82 10.31
CA ILE A 166 1.64 -6.11 11.08
C ILE A 166 2.84 -5.79 10.20
N CYS A 167 3.68 -4.84 10.61
CA CYS A 167 4.86 -4.40 9.87
C CYS A 167 6.14 -4.74 10.64
N VAL A 168 7.07 -5.41 9.97
CA VAL A 168 8.34 -5.89 10.54
C VAL A 168 9.50 -5.72 9.55
N THR A 169 10.74 -5.75 10.06
CA THR A 169 11.95 -5.64 9.23
C THR A 169 12.92 -6.82 9.39
N GLY A 170 12.56 -7.81 10.22
CA GLY A 170 13.38 -8.99 10.49
C GLY A 170 13.04 -9.51 11.89
N THR A 171 12.00 -10.32 12.00
CA THR A 171 11.27 -10.58 13.24
C THR A 171 10.74 -12.02 13.21
N SER A 172 10.71 -12.66 14.39
CA SER A 172 10.07 -13.96 14.60
C SER A 172 8.81 -13.76 15.44
N PHE A 173 7.63 -14.15 14.94
CA PHE A 173 6.36 -13.92 15.60
C PHE A 173 5.25 -14.87 15.13
N ASN A 174 4.25 -15.04 15.97
CA ASN A 174 3.03 -15.79 15.66
C ASN A 174 1.86 -14.84 15.42
N VAL A 175 1.01 -15.15 14.45
CA VAL A 175 -0.26 -14.45 14.19
C VAL A 175 -1.37 -15.49 14.11
N SER A 176 -2.47 -15.27 14.85
CA SER A 176 -3.70 -16.04 14.75
C SER A 176 -4.87 -15.12 14.48
N GLY A 177 -5.49 -15.29 13.31
CA GLY A 177 -6.60 -14.47 12.81
C GLY A 177 -7.60 -15.32 12.03
N TYR A 178 -8.17 -16.35 12.67
CA TYR A 178 -9.24 -17.14 12.06
C TYR A 178 -10.52 -16.33 11.91
N PRO A 179 -11.25 -16.47 10.80
CA PRO A 179 -12.50 -15.72 10.59
C PRO A 179 -13.57 -15.99 11.65
N THR A 180 -13.60 -17.22 12.18
CA THR A 180 -14.54 -17.67 13.21
C THR A 180 -14.22 -17.15 14.60
N ASP A 181 -12.98 -16.68 14.84
CA ASP A 181 -12.56 -16.20 16.14
C ASP A 181 -12.93 -14.72 16.30
N SER A 182 -13.34 -14.33 17.50
CA SER A 182 -13.69 -12.94 17.84
C SER A 182 -12.48 -12.02 17.94
N VAL A 183 -11.27 -12.57 17.97
CA VAL A 183 -10.02 -11.84 18.16
C VAL A 183 -9.00 -12.18 17.07
N VAL A 184 -8.09 -11.23 16.80
CA VAL A 184 -6.81 -11.49 16.14
C VAL A 184 -5.71 -11.32 17.17
N THR A 185 -4.82 -12.29 17.27
CA THR A 185 -3.68 -12.22 18.21
C THR A 185 -2.36 -12.19 17.46
N THR A 186 -1.42 -11.41 17.97
CA THR A 186 -0.03 -11.36 17.47
C THR A 186 0.90 -11.47 18.66
N THR A 187 1.79 -12.46 18.67
CA THR A 187 2.76 -12.68 19.74
C THR A 187 4.17 -12.57 19.19
N LEU A 188 4.98 -11.70 19.80
CA LEU A 188 6.34 -11.40 19.36
C LEU A 188 7.37 -12.22 20.14
N ASP A 189 8.14 -13.04 19.41
CA ASP A 189 9.24 -13.83 19.97
C ASP A 189 10.55 -13.07 19.93
N GLU A 190 10.95 -12.54 18.76
CA GLU A 190 12.23 -11.86 18.56
C GLU A 190 12.09 -10.70 17.56
N GLY A 191 12.84 -9.62 17.78
CA GLY A 191 12.85 -8.45 16.91
C GLY A 191 11.90 -7.35 17.36
N GLY A 192 11.19 -6.75 16.43
CA GLY A 192 10.23 -5.67 16.68
C GLY A 192 9.07 -5.70 15.70
N ILE A 193 7.88 -5.37 16.17
CA ILE A 193 6.64 -5.28 15.39
C ILE A 193 6.04 -3.90 15.55
N VAL A 194 5.56 -3.33 14.46
CA VAL A 194 4.59 -2.23 14.47
C VAL A 194 3.26 -2.78 13.98
N ILE A 195 2.25 -2.78 14.85
CA ILE A 195 0.87 -3.12 14.47
C ILE A 195 0.08 -1.86 14.18
N SER A 196 -0.82 -1.94 13.20
CA SER A 196 -1.82 -0.92 12.93
C SER A 196 -3.19 -1.60 12.73
N TYR A 197 -4.23 -0.96 13.25
CA TYR A 197 -5.59 -1.50 13.24
C TYR A 197 -6.61 -0.35 13.18
N PRO A 198 -7.84 -0.58 12.69
CA PRO A 198 -8.88 0.44 12.72
C PRO A 198 -9.27 0.76 14.17
N TYR A 199 -9.32 2.06 14.51
CA TYR A 199 -9.76 2.56 15.81
C TYR A 199 -10.64 3.79 15.61
N ALA A 200 -11.95 3.66 15.85
CA ALA A 200 -12.95 4.69 15.55
C ALA A 200 -12.80 5.20 14.10
N GLU A 201 -12.62 6.49 13.88
CA GLU A 201 -12.39 7.11 12.56
C GLU A 201 -10.90 7.21 12.18
N LYS A 202 -10.00 6.65 13.00
CA LYS A 202 -8.53 6.71 12.82
C LYS A 202 -7.92 5.33 12.82
N SER A 203 -6.63 5.25 12.58
CA SER A 203 -5.84 4.04 12.79
C SER A 203 -5.13 4.11 14.14
N GLY A 204 -5.31 3.07 14.96
CA GLY A 204 -4.46 2.84 16.13
C GLY A 204 -3.12 2.25 15.67
N THR A 205 -2.03 2.63 16.34
CA THR A 205 -0.69 2.09 16.08
C THR A 205 0.00 1.77 17.39
N TYR A 206 0.68 0.62 17.45
CA TYR A 206 1.46 0.23 18.62
C TYR A 206 2.75 -0.46 18.19
N GLN A 207 3.85 -0.16 18.91
CA GLN A 207 5.14 -0.84 18.71
C GLN A 207 5.34 -1.87 19.81
N MET A 208 5.52 -3.14 19.41
CA MET A 208 5.70 -4.28 20.33
C MET A 208 7.18 -4.60 20.52
N ALA A 209 7.50 -5.05 21.74
CA ALA A 209 8.78 -5.62 22.13
C ALA A 209 8.65 -7.14 22.33
N PRO A 210 9.75 -7.93 22.28
CA PRO A 210 9.74 -9.36 22.54
C PRO A 210 9.07 -9.73 23.86
N GLY A 211 8.29 -10.82 23.85
CA GLY A 211 7.50 -11.27 24.99
C GLY A 211 6.17 -10.55 25.17
N GLN A 212 5.74 -9.73 24.22
CA GLN A 212 4.41 -9.13 24.23
C GLN A 212 3.45 -9.83 23.28
N THR A 213 2.17 -9.81 23.66
CA THR A 213 1.04 -10.26 22.84
C THR A 213 0.06 -9.10 22.65
N ALA A 214 -0.30 -8.83 21.40
CA ALA A 214 -1.39 -7.96 21.02
C ALA A 214 -2.65 -8.79 20.79
N ILE A 215 -3.78 -8.34 21.32
CA ILE A 215 -5.10 -8.94 21.15
C ILE A 215 -6.02 -7.86 20.58
N TYR A 216 -6.46 -8.05 19.35
CA TYR A 216 -7.40 -7.16 18.66
C TYR A 216 -8.79 -7.82 18.66
N GLU A 217 -9.75 -7.17 19.28
CA GLU A 217 -11.16 -7.59 19.31
C GLU A 217 -11.91 -7.05 18.10
N LYS A 218 -12.36 -7.93 17.21
CA LYS A 218 -13.02 -7.56 15.95
C LYS A 218 -14.30 -6.76 16.17
N GLY A 219 -15.13 -7.14 17.15
CA GLY A 219 -16.40 -6.49 17.41
C GLY A 219 -16.29 -5.07 17.98
N SER A 220 -15.40 -4.87 18.94
CA SER A 220 -15.17 -3.58 19.62
C SER A 220 -14.13 -2.71 18.89
N ARG A 221 -13.32 -3.30 17.99
CA ARG A 221 -12.15 -2.69 17.34
C ARG A 221 -11.11 -2.16 18.33
N LEU A 222 -11.05 -2.76 19.50
CA LEU A 222 -10.05 -2.45 20.52
C LEU A 222 -8.85 -3.37 20.40
N CYS A 223 -7.66 -2.81 20.53
CA CYS A 223 -6.43 -3.57 20.60
C CYS A 223 -5.76 -3.37 21.97
N LYS A 224 -5.47 -4.47 22.65
CA LYS A 224 -4.77 -4.50 23.93
C LYS A 224 -3.42 -5.18 23.73
N VAL A 225 -2.33 -4.50 24.14
CA VAL A 225 -0.98 -5.08 24.15
C VAL A 225 -0.54 -5.30 25.57
N MET A 226 -0.09 -6.52 25.88
CA MET A 226 0.34 -6.90 27.23
C MET A 226 1.62 -7.73 27.18
N LYS A 227 2.38 -7.69 28.27
CA LYS A 227 3.48 -8.62 28.49
C LYS A 227 2.90 -10.02 28.71
N ASN A 228 3.42 -11.00 28.02
CA ASN A 228 3.01 -12.40 28.12
C ASN A 228 4.21 -13.25 28.58
N GLU A 229 4.18 -13.73 29.79
CA GLU A 229 5.25 -14.57 30.34
C GLU A 229 5.37 -15.93 29.60
N TYR A 230 4.29 -16.38 28.99
CA TYR A 230 4.17 -17.63 28.26
C TYR A 230 4.11 -17.42 26.75
N TYR A 231 4.72 -16.33 26.25
CA TYR A 231 4.63 -15.93 24.83
C TYR A 231 5.07 -17.04 23.86
N LYS A 232 6.01 -17.90 24.28
CA LYS A 232 6.47 -19.03 23.47
C LYS A 232 5.41 -20.11 23.25
N ASP A 233 4.39 -20.18 24.11
CA ASP A 233 3.30 -21.15 23.97
C ASP A 233 2.51 -20.91 22.67
N ALA A 234 2.46 -19.68 22.18
CA ALA A 234 1.78 -19.33 20.94
C ALA A 234 2.36 -20.00 19.68
N SER A 235 3.58 -20.52 19.75
CA SER A 235 4.28 -21.14 18.61
C SER A 235 4.62 -22.62 18.80
N VAL A 236 4.26 -23.24 19.93
CA VAL A 236 4.58 -24.66 20.23
C VAL A 236 3.88 -25.65 19.31
N TRP A 237 2.81 -25.25 18.66
CA TRP A 237 2.11 -26.06 17.66
C TRP A 237 3.03 -26.49 16.50
N LYS A 238 4.08 -25.72 16.19
CA LYS A 238 5.14 -26.12 15.24
C LYS A 238 5.86 -27.40 15.66
N GLU A 239 5.91 -27.67 16.97
CA GLU A 239 6.53 -28.85 17.56
C GLU A 239 5.53 -29.99 17.79
N ASN A 240 4.36 -29.95 17.16
CA ASN A 240 3.27 -30.92 17.38
C ASN A 240 2.76 -30.98 18.83
N LYS A 241 2.69 -29.83 19.51
CA LYS A 241 2.17 -29.70 20.88
C LYS A 241 1.11 -28.63 20.94
N LEU A 242 0.19 -28.74 21.88
CA LEU A 242 -0.71 -27.68 22.31
C LEU A 242 -0.55 -27.47 23.82
N ILE A 243 -0.62 -26.22 24.22
CA ILE A 243 -0.63 -25.81 25.62
C ILE A 243 -1.87 -24.94 25.83
N PHE A 244 -2.72 -25.36 26.74
CA PHE A 244 -3.90 -24.63 27.16
C PHE A 244 -3.66 -24.11 28.58
N ARG A 245 -3.92 -22.77 28.76
CA ARG A 245 -3.78 -22.10 30.05
C ARG A 245 -5.05 -21.37 30.39
N ASN A 246 -5.79 -21.90 31.36
CA ASN A 246 -7.10 -21.37 31.74
C ASN A 246 -8.03 -21.16 30.53
N ALA A 247 -7.89 -22.04 29.53
CA ALA A 247 -8.61 -21.96 28.27
C ALA A 247 -10.06 -22.44 28.45
N PRO A 248 -11.06 -21.67 28.03
CA PRO A 248 -12.46 -22.16 28.05
C PRO A 248 -12.62 -23.41 27.18
N LEU A 249 -13.60 -24.25 27.51
CA LEU A 249 -13.89 -25.46 26.75
C LEU A 249 -14.09 -25.18 25.26
N GLU A 250 -14.78 -24.10 24.92
CA GLU A 250 -15.03 -23.70 23.55
C GLU A 250 -13.72 -23.46 22.77
N GLU A 251 -12.75 -22.74 23.35
CA GLU A 251 -11.44 -22.50 22.78
C GLU A 251 -10.68 -23.81 22.52
N VAL A 252 -10.69 -24.73 23.54
CA VAL A 252 -10.05 -26.03 23.41
C VAL A 252 -10.69 -26.84 22.27
N LEU A 253 -12.01 -26.94 22.23
CA LEU A 253 -12.73 -27.70 21.21
C LEU A 253 -12.57 -27.09 19.80
N THR A 254 -12.58 -25.78 19.68
CA THR A 254 -12.33 -25.09 18.43
C THR A 254 -10.92 -25.37 17.91
N THR A 255 -9.92 -25.34 18.78
CA THR A 255 -8.54 -25.68 18.43
C THR A 255 -8.42 -27.14 18.00
N LEU A 256 -9.01 -28.09 18.77
CA LEU A 256 -9.02 -29.51 18.40
C LEU A 256 -9.77 -29.78 17.09
N SER A 257 -10.86 -29.06 16.84
CA SER A 257 -11.62 -29.15 15.59
C SER A 257 -10.75 -28.84 14.36
N ARG A 258 -9.92 -27.81 14.45
CA ARG A 258 -8.98 -27.44 13.38
C ARG A 258 -7.84 -28.45 13.24
N GLN A 259 -7.30 -28.92 14.37
CA GLN A 259 -6.11 -29.76 14.40
C GLN A 259 -6.36 -31.23 14.02
N PHE A 260 -7.58 -31.74 14.17
CA PHE A 260 -7.95 -33.14 13.92
C PHE A 260 -9.07 -33.33 12.89
N ASP A 261 -9.55 -32.25 12.28
CA ASP A 261 -10.70 -32.25 11.36
C ASP A 261 -11.93 -32.96 11.96
N VAL A 262 -12.31 -32.53 13.16
CA VAL A 262 -13.47 -33.05 13.88
C VAL A 262 -14.43 -31.91 14.24
N SER A 263 -15.67 -32.28 14.57
CA SER A 263 -16.70 -31.36 15.02
C SER A 263 -17.24 -31.77 16.39
N PHE A 264 -17.65 -30.77 17.18
CA PHE A 264 -18.16 -30.98 18.52
C PHE A 264 -19.57 -30.42 18.68
N ASP A 265 -20.46 -31.22 19.28
CA ASP A 265 -21.82 -30.82 19.64
C ASP A 265 -21.92 -30.71 21.17
N ILE A 266 -21.93 -29.45 21.67
CA ILE A 266 -22.01 -29.17 23.12
C ILE A 266 -23.49 -29.04 23.48
N ARG A 267 -23.99 -29.97 24.30
CA ARG A 267 -25.42 -30.08 24.65
C ARG A 267 -25.80 -29.53 26.03
N SER A 268 -24.88 -28.88 26.71
CA SER A 268 -25.13 -28.35 28.06
C SER A 268 -24.35 -27.06 28.29
N GLU A 269 -25.05 -26.02 28.69
CA GLU A 269 -24.42 -24.74 29.05
C GLU A 269 -23.50 -24.85 30.29
N LYS A 270 -23.78 -25.81 31.18
CA LYS A 270 -22.96 -26.02 32.39
C LYS A 270 -21.53 -26.43 32.07
N ILE A 271 -21.35 -27.30 31.04
CA ILE A 271 -20.02 -27.73 30.65
C ILE A 271 -19.24 -26.69 29.88
N ALA A 272 -19.92 -25.76 29.22
CA ALA A 272 -19.28 -24.67 28.52
C ALA A 272 -18.46 -23.73 29.42
N ALA A 273 -18.80 -23.69 30.74
CA ALA A 273 -18.07 -22.89 31.73
C ALA A 273 -16.75 -23.51 32.20
N PHE A 274 -16.43 -24.76 31.82
CA PHE A 274 -15.16 -25.39 32.23
C PHE A 274 -13.97 -24.74 31.54
N THR A 275 -12.87 -24.63 32.30
CA THR A 275 -11.58 -24.18 31.81
C THR A 275 -10.52 -25.25 31.96
N TYR A 276 -9.52 -25.20 31.09
CA TYR A 276 -8.51 -26.29 31.02
C TYR A 276 -7.10 -25.72 31.15
N ASN A 277 -6.27 -26.45 31.88
CA ASN A 277 -4.83 -26.24 32.01
C ASN A 277 -4.12 -27.56 31.76
N PHE A 278 -3.64 -27.77 30.53
CA PHE A 278 -2.87 -28.96 30.19
C PHE A 278 -1.99 -28.76 28.96
N THR A 279 -1.03 -29.67 28.80
CA THR A 279 -0.20 -29.76 27.58
C THR A 279 -0.43 -31.14 26.95
N CYS A 280 -0.64 -31.16 25.63
CA CYS A 280 -0.80 -32.42 24.90
C CYS A 280 0.02 -32.43 23.60
N LYS A 281 0.25 -33.63 23.06
CA LYS A 281 0.81 -33.84 21.74
C LYS A 281 -0.32 -33.96 20.70
N LEU A 282 -0.10 -33.43 19.51
CA LEU A 282 -1.06 -33.46 18.39
C LEU A 282 -1.00 -34.78 17.59
N ASN A 283 -0.95 -35.92 18.27
CA ASN A 283 -0.86 -37.22 17.61
C ASN A 283 -1.94 -38.24 18.07
N ASN A 284 -2.74 -37.91 19.09
CA ASN A 284 -3.73 -38.81 19.66
C ASN A 284 -4.92 -38.05 20.24
N LEU A 285 -5.99 -37.90 19.46
CA LEU A 285 -7.22 -37.25 19.90
C LEU A 285 -7.90 -37.98 21.06
N SER A 286 -7.93 -39.31 21.02
CA SER A 286 -8.54 -40.15 22.11
C SER A 286 -7.85 -39.90 23.44
N GLY A 287 -6.52 -39.86 23.46
CA GLY A 287 -5.76 -39.54 24.68
C GLY A 287 -6.02 -38.14 25.22
N ILE A 288 -6.30 -37.17 24.32
CA ILE A 288 -6.71 -35.81 24.73
C ILE A 288 -8.10 -35.85 25.37
N PHE A 289 -9.05 -36.60 24.82
CA PHE A 289 -10.38 -36.81 25.42
C PHE A 289 -10.31 -37.45 26.79
N GLU A 290 -9.49 -38.49 26.95
CA GLU A 290 -9.26 -39.13 28.24
C GLU A 290 -8.71 -38.13 29.26
N MET A 291 -7.72 -37.35 28.89
CA MET A 291 -7.13 -36.29 29.73
C MET A 291 -8.18 -35.27 30.15
N MET A 292 -8.95 -34.72 29.18
CA MET A 292 -10.01 -33.76 29.47
C MET A 292 -11.09 -34.35 30.39
N SER A 293 -11.46 -35.62 30.15
CA SER A 293 -12.43 -36.34 30.98
C SER A 293 -11.93 -36.66 32.37
N ALA A 294 -10.63 -36.69 32.61
CA ALA A 294 -10.01 -36.84 33.93
C ALA A 294 -9.99 -35.52 34.72
N ILE A 295 -9.86 -34.38 34.01
CA ILE A 295 -9.81 -33.05 34.62
C ILE A 295 -11.22 -32.55 34.98
N THR A 296 -12.22 -32.81 34.14
CA THR A 296 -13.60 -32.33 34.29
C THR A 296 -14.62 -33.47 34.09
N PRO A 297 -15.84 -33.37 34.65
CA PRO A 297 -16.85 -34.40 34.53
C PRO A 297 -17.54 -34.42 33.15
N ILE A 298 -16.74 -34.44 32.07
CA ILE A 298 -17.24 -34.56 30.70
C ILE A 298 -16.88 -35.89 30.07
N LYS A 299 -17.66 -36.29 29.05
CA LYS A 299 -17.36 -37.41 28.17
C LYS A 299 -17.62 -37.04 26.72
N PHE A 300 -16.83 -37.64 25.83
CA PHE A 300 -16.94 -37.51 24.39
C PHE A 300 -17.55 -38.79 23.83
N ASN A 301 -18.64 -38.66 23.07
CA ASN A 301 -19.27 -39.82 22.41
C ASN A 301 -19.32 -39.47 20.90
N GLU A 302 -18.73 -40.31 20.09
CA GLU A 302 -18.87 -40.20 18.64
C GLU A 302 -20.33 -40.49 18.24
N ILE A 303 -20.95 -39.56 17.52
CA ILE A 303 -22.35 -39.66 17.07
C ILE A 303 -22.44 -39.88 15.56
N SER A 304 -21.44 -39.49 14.82
CA SER A 304 -21.20 -39.79 13.41
C SER A 304 -19.72 -39.64 13.11
N GLU A 305 -19.29 -39.98 11.91
CA GLU A 305 -17.90 -39.88 11.49
C GLU A 305 -17.34 -38.48 11.80
N ASN A 306 -16.29 -38.41 12.60
CA ASN A 306 -15.62 -37.19 13.05
C ASN A 306 -16.51 -36.16 13.79
N VAL A 307 -17.69 -36.56 14.29
CA VAL A 307 -18.57 -35.69 15.08
C VAL A 307 -18.77 -36.26 16.49
N TYR A 308 -18.41 -35.47 17.48
CA TYR A 308 -18.42 -35.89 18.90
C TYR A 308 -19.42 -35.06 19.72
N ALA A 309 -20.36 -35.74 20.38
CA ALA A 309 -21.19 -35.10 21.40
C ALA A 309 -20.40 -34.97 22.71
N VAL A 310 -20.37 -33.75 23.24
CA VAL A 310 -19.76 -33.47 24.56
C VAL A 310 -20.85 -33.35 25.59
N LYS A 311 -20.82 -34.22 26.60
CA LYS A 311 -21.87 -34.34 27.63
C LYS A 311 -21.23 -34.40 29.03
N GLU A 312 -22.01 -34.04 30.03
CA GLU A 312 -21.70 -34.32 31.44
C GLU A 312 -21.68 -35.85 31.69
N LYS A 313 -20.78 -36.31 32.56
CA LYS A 313 -20.69 -37.74 32.97
C LYS A 313 -21.91 -38.15 33.76
#